data_31b5e4ae2b5f6287c09d273338460a76
#
_entry.id   31b5e4ae2b5f6287c09d273338460a76
#
_cell.length_a   1.000
_cell.length_b   1.000
_cell.length_c   1.000
_cell.angle_alpha   90.00
_cell.angle_beta   90.00
_cell.angle_gamma   90.00
#
_symmetry.space_group_name_H-M   'P 1'
#
loop_
_entity.id
_entity.type
_entity.pdbx_description
1 polymer ?
#
loop_
_entity_poly.entity_id
_entity_poly.type
_entity_poly.pdbx_seq_one_letter_code
_entity_poly.pdbx_strand_id
1 'polypeptide(L)'
;MSSTDHKIPVSVLIPAKNEESNLPACLESVSRAAEVFVVDSQSSDRSCEISEQYGANVIQFHFNGRWPKKKNWSLDNLPFSHDWVLIVDCDERITPELWDEIAQVVEQNEKDGYYLNRRVFFLGKWIRHGGKYPDWNLRLFKHKLGRYENLSTEAVPNTGDNEVHEHVVLPSQAGYLKEDMLHIDFRDIYHWLARHNRYSNWEARVYYNLLSGQAEDGTIGANLFGDSVQRKRFLKKIWVRLPFKPLLRFILFYILQLGFLDGRAGYIYGRLLSQYEYQIGVKLYELQKFGGQLNQNTKEPTSEKTPQSVG
;
A
#
# COMPACT_ATOMS: atom_id res chain seq x y z
N MET A 1 -4.77 -38.40 -5.79
CA MET A 1 -3.91 -38.16 -6.95
C MET A 1 -3.49 -36.71 -6.90
N SER A 2 -2.22 -36.48 -6.67
CA SER A 2 -1.58 -35.15 -6.54
C SER A 2 -1.89 -34.31 -7.78
N SER A 3 -2.58 -33.18 -7.61
CA SER A 3 -2.71 -32.19 -8.68
C SER A 3 -1.30 -31.66 -8.94
N THR A 4 -0.81 -31.99 -10.10
CA THR A 4 0.47 -31.59 -10.67
C THR A 4 0.78 -30.13 -10.38
N ASP A 5 1.96 -29.93 -9.90
CA ASP A 5 2.78 -28.76 -9.60
C ASP A 5 2.94 -27.81 -10.83
N HIS A 6 1.84 -27.45 -11.46
CA HIS A 6 1.86 -26.59 -12.63
C HIS A 6 1.93 -25.13 -12.19
N LYS A 7 3.12 -24.57 -12.24
CA LYS A 7 3.35 -23.16 -11.93
C LYS A 7 2.61 -22.27 -12.94
N ILE A 8 1.93 -21.25 -12.42
CA ILE A 8 1.22 -20.26 -13.24
C ILE A 8 2.24 -19.29 -13.83
N PRO A 9 2.22 -18.97 -15.15
CA PRO A 9 3.21 -18.13 -15.82
C PRO A 9 3.06 -16.64 -15.43
N VAL A 10 3.27 -16.36 -14.16
CA VAL A 10 3.20 -15.05 -13.51
C VAL A 10 4.48 -14.85 -12.72
N SER A 11 5.09 -13.68 -12.85
CA SER A 11 6.18 -13.22 -12.00
C SER A 11 5.61 -12.45 -10.82
N VAL A 12 5.88 -12.88 -9.59
CA VAL A 12 5.44 -12.16 -8.39
C VAL A 12 6.54 -11.19 -7.96
N LEU A 13 6.18 -9.94 -7.68
CA LEU A 13 7.04 -8.91 -7.14
C LEU A 13 6.61 -8.55 -5.73
N ILE A 14 7.49 -8.78 -4.74
CA ILE A 14 7.26 -8.48 -3.33
C ILE A 14 8.25 -7.41 -2.87
N PRO A 15 7.81 -6.16 -2.64
CA PRO A 15 8.66 -5.13 -2.02
C PRO A 15 8.76 -5.38 -0.52
N ALA A 16 9.99 -5.52 0.01
CA ALA A 16 10.24 -5.81 1.42
C ALA A 16 11.12 -4.76 2.10
N LYS A 17 10.93 -4.57 3.42
CA LYS A 17 11.83 -3.91 4.35
C LYS A 17 11.48 -4.27 5.78
N ASN A 18 12.31 -5.08 6.45
CA ASN A 18 12.10 -5.55 7.83
C ASN A 18 10.73 -6.23 8.01
N GLU A 19 10.49 -7.27 7.21
CA GLU A 19 9.22 -7.98 7.11
C GLU A 19 9.34 -9.48 7.49
N GLU A 20 10.34 -9.87 8.31
CA GLU A 20 10.59 -11.26 8.70
C GLU A 20 9.34 -11.98 9.25
N SER A 21 8.43 -11.24 9.92
CA SER A 21 7.20 -11.80 10.49
C SER A 21 6.10 -12.04 9.45
N ASN A 22 6.09 -11.32 8.35
CA ASN A 22 5.04 -11.38 7.32
C ASN A 22 5.45 -12.27 6.14
N LEU A 23 6.73 -12.27 5.80
CA LEU A 23 7.26 -12.96 4.61
C LEU A 23 6.93 -14.45 4.53
N PRO A 24 7.04 -15.27 5.60
CA PRO A 24 6.75 -16.70 5.48
C PRO A 24 5.36 -16.99 4.90
N ALA A 25 4.33 -16.39 5.48
CA ALA A 25 2.96 -16.59 5.02
C ALA A 25 2.67 -15.91 3.67
N CYS A 26 3.34 -14.81 3.34
CA CYS A 26 3.26 -14.19 2.02
C CYS A 26 3.83 -15.12 0.95
N LEU A 27 5.06 -15.59 1.13
CA LEU A 27 5.78 -16.44 0.19
C LEU A 27 5.06 -17.80 -0.01
N GLU A 28 4.53 -18.39 1.07
CA GLU A 28 3.70 -19.60 0.98
C GLU A 28 2.48 -19.34 0.08
N SER A 29 1.78 -18.21 0.27
CA SER A 29 0.58 -17.88 -0.49
C SER A 29 0.84 -17.65 -1.99
N VAL A 30 2.07 -17.32 -2.37
CA VAL A 30 2.45 -17.09 -3.77
C VAL A 30 3.21 -18.26 -4.39
N SER A 31 3.25 -19.40 -3.71
CA SER A 31 3.99 -20.59 -4.16
C SER A 31 3.54 -21.16 -5.51
N ARG A 32 2.35 -20.83 -6.01
CA ARG A 32 1.87 -21.23 -7.35
C ARG A 32 2.44 -20.39 -8.50
N ALA A 33 3.11 -19.27 -8.22
CA ALA A 33 3.77 -18.45 -9.24
C ALA A 33 4.96 -19.19 -9.87
N ALA A 34 5.23 -18.91 -11.14
CA ALA A 34 6.39 -19.47 -11.85
C ALA A 34 7.70 -18.91 -11.31
N GLU A 35 7.73 -17.64 -10.93
CA GLU A 35 8.89 -17.00 -10.31
C GLU A 35 8.45 -15.96 -9.26
N VAL A 36 9.31 -15.74 -8.26
CA VAL A 36 9.08 -14.76 -7.19
C VAL A 36 10.34 -13.92 -7.00
N PHE A 37 10.18 -12.61 -7.06
CA PHE A 37 11.20 -11.63 -6.73
C PHE A 37 10.86 -10.94 -5.41
N VAL A 38 11.78 -10.93 -4.47
CA VAL A 38 11.71 -10.10 -3.25
C VAL A 38 12.71 -8.96 -3.41
N VAL A 39 12.18 -7.75 -3.50
CA VAL A 39 13.02 -6.54 -3.64
C VAL A 39 13.17 -5.90 -2.28
N ASP A 40 14.31 -6.11 -1.67
CA ASP A 40 14.62 -5.74 -0.30
C ASP A 40 15.30 -4.37 -0.22
N SER A 41 14.81 -3.50 0.66
CA SER A 41 15.43 -2.20 0.94
C SER A 41 16.37 -2.24 2.13
N GLN A 42 17.39 -3.09 2.05
CA GLN A 42 18.43 -3.21 3.08
C GLN A 42 17.83 -3.55 4.46
N SER A 43 17.07 -4.62 4.54
CA SER A 43 16.53 -5.13 5.80
C SER A 43 17.64 -5.50 6.77
N SER A 44 17.44 -5.22 8.04
CA SER A 44 18.36 -5.55 9.13
C SER A 44 17.93 -6.77 9.94
N ASP A 45 16.76 -7.34 9.62
CA ASP A 45 16.19 -8.56 10.18
C ASP A 45 16.43 -9.75 9.24
N ARG A 46 15.76 -10.87 9.48
CA ARG A 46 15.90 -12.09 8.69
C ARG A 46 15.11 -12.11 7.38
N SER A 47 14.62 -10.97 6.90
CA SER A 47 13.78 -10.89 5.70
C SER A 47 14.44 -11.52 4.47
N CYS A 48 15.72 -11.24 4.21
CA CYS A 48 16.44 -11.82 3.06
C CYS A 48 16.63 -13.32 3.21
N GLU A 49 17.12 -13.77 4.37
CA GLU A 49 17.32 -15.20 4.67
C GLU A 49 16.03 -16.02 4.46
N ILE A 50 14.91 -15.52 5.01
CA ILE A 50 13.61 -16.17 4.87
C ILE A 50 13.19 -16.24 3.39
N SER A 51 13.37 -15.15 2.65
CA SER A 51 12.99 -15.11 1.24
C SER A 51 13.77 -16.14 0.40
N GLU A 52 15.07 -16.27 0.65
CA GLU A 52 15.93 -17.27 -0.01
C GLU A 52 15.53 -18.71 0.35
N GLN A 53 15.16 -18.97 1.62
CA GLN A 53 14.68 -20.28 2.07
C GLN A 53 13.39 -20.72 1.35
N TYR A 54 12.54 -19.79 0.95
CA TYR A 54 11.33 -20.06 0.14
C TYR A 54 11.60 -20.09 -1.37
N GLY A 55 12.87 -19.95 -1.79
CA GLY A 55 13.28 -20.01 -3.20
C GLY A 55 12.98 -18.75 -4.00
N ALA A 56 12.77 -17.61 -3.34
CA ALA A 56 12.59 -16.33 -4.01
C ALA A 56 13.95 -15.75 -4.47
N ASN A 57 13.91 -15.03 -5.60
CA ASN A 57 15.05 -14.23 -6.06
C ASN A 57 15.12 -12.93 -5.25
N VAL A 58 16.10 -12.82 -4.34
CA VAL A 58 16.27 -11.64 -3.49
C VAL A 58 17.14 -10.61 -4.19
N ILE A 59 16.61 -9.41 -4.38
CA ILE A 59 17.31 -8.30 -5.04
C ILE A 59 17.39 -7.13 -4.08
N GLN A 60 18.60 -6.60 -3.85
CA GLN A 60 18.80 -5.43 -3.00
C GLN A 60 18.49 -4.13 -3.75
N PHE A 61 17.61 -3.33 -3.16
CA PHE A 61 17.27 -2.00 -3.65
C PHE A 61 17.88 -0.92 -2.76
N HIS A 62 18.64 -0.01 -3.38
CA HIS A 62 19.26 1.11 -2.70
C HIS A 62 18.57 2.42 -3.10
N PHE A 63 17.67 2.91 -2.23
CA PHE A 63 16.94 4.13 -2.51
C PHE A 63 17.84 5.36 -2.37
N ASN A 64 17.96 6.15 -3.42
CA ASN A 64 18.76 7.37 -3.47
C ASN A 64 17.97 8.65 -3.14
N GLY A 65 16.72 8.50 -2.64
CA GLY A 65 15.85 9.64 -2.31
C GLY A 65 15.10 10.22 -3.51
N ARG A 66 15.26 9.67 -4.71
CA ARG A 66 14.63 10.16 -5.95
C ARG A 66 13.80 9.07 -6.63
N TRP A 67 12.93 9.51 -7.54
CA TRP A 67 12.23 8.62 -8.46
C TRP A 67 13.20 7.93 -9.43
N PRO A 68 12.99 6.66 -9.85
CA PRO A 68 11.85 5.80 -9.45
C PRO A 68 12.00 5.22 -8.05
N LYS A 69 10.88 4.96 -7.38
CA LYS A 69 10.81 4.19 -6.16
C LYS A 69 10.87 2.68 -6.47
N LYS A 70 10.81 1.85 -5.43
CA LYS A 70 11.09 0.42 -5.47
C LYS A 70 10.27 -0.35 -6.53
N LYS A 71 8.95 -0.16 -6.59
CA LYS A 71 8.09 -0.93 -7.51
C LYS A 71 8.38 -0.56 -8.98
N ASN A 72 8.47 0.73 -9.31
CA ASN A 72 8.82 1.14 -10.68
C ASN A 72 10.25 0.77 -11.04
N TRP A 73 11.19 0.96 -10.12
CA TRP A 73 12.56 0.51 -10.35
C TRP A 73 12.60 -1.00 -10.67
N SER A 74 11.85 -1.81 -9.93
CA SER A 74 11.75 -3.25 -10.15
C SER A 74 11.17 -3.60 -11.52
N LEU A 75 10.10 -2.90 -11.91
CA LEU A 75 9.46 -3.11 -13.22
C LEU A 75 10.40 -2.75 -14.40
N ASP A 76 11.36 -1.86 -14.17
CA ASP A 76 12.32 -1.42 -15.20
C ASP A 76 13.59 -2.28 -15.24
N ASN A 77 13.99 -2.90 -14.11
CA ASN A 77 15.32 -3.51 -13.97
C ASN A 77 15.32 -5.03 -13.73
N LEU A 78 14.19 -5.62 -13.30
CA LEU A 78 14.18 -7.06 -13.05
C LEU A 78 14.00 -7.87 -14.34
N PRO A 79 14.68 -9.03 -14.44
CA PRO A 79 14.61 -9.90 -15.60
C PRO A 79 13.39 -10.83 -15.54
N PHE A 80 12.18 -10.25 -15.60
CA PHE A 80 10.94 -11.03 -15.60
C PHE A 80 10.90 -12.00 -16.78
N SER A 81 10.72 -13.29 -16.50
CA SER A 81 10.63 -14.35 -17.54
C SER A 81 9.21 -14.45 -18.12
N HIS A 82 8.21 -13.84 -17.46
CA HIS A 82 6.81 -13.91 -17.86
C HIS A 82 6.24 -12.52 -18.13
N ASP A 83 5.29 -12.42 -19.06
CA ASP A 83 4.66 -11.14 -19.43
C ASP A 83 3.85 -10.55 -18.26
N TRP A 84 3.25 -11.41 -17.43
CA TRP A 84 2.41 -11.00 -16.31
C TRP A 84 3.22 -10.83 -15.03
N VAL A 85 3.02 -9.68 -14.38
CA VAL A 85 3.50 -9.42 -13.03
C VAL A 85 2.32 -9.29 -12.06
N LEU A 86 2.45 -9.93 -10.90
CA LEU A 86 1.56 -9.73 -9.76
C LEU A 86 2.34 -9.06 -8.63
N ILE A 87 1.90 -7.86 -8.22
CA ILE A 87 2.51 -7.14 -7.11
C ILE A 87 1.79 -7.50 -5.83
N VAL A 88 2.54 -8.02 -4.85
CA VAL A 88 2.03 -8.47 -3.56
C VAL A 88 2.85 -7.82 -2.44
N ASP A 89 2.21 -7.06 -1.57
CA ASP A 89 2.89 -6.50 -0.40
C ASP A 89 3.07 -7.61 0.67
N CYS A 90 4.09 -7.53 1.53
CA CYS A 90 4.44 -8.61 2.47
C CYS A 90 3.30 -8.99 3.44
N ASP A 91 2.37 -8.09 3.68
CA ASP A 91 1.19 -8.27 4.53
C ASP A 91 -0.05 -8.75 3.75
N GLU A 92 0.10 -9.05 2.46
CA GLU A 92 -0.97 -9.58 1.60
C GLU A 92 -0.82 -11.10 1.40
N ARG A 93 -1.94 -11.79 1.12
CA ARG A 93 -2.01 -13.24 0.85
C ARG A 93 -2.92 -13.49 -0.34
N ILE A 94 -2.46 -14.32 -1.26
CA ILE A 94 -3.25 -14.77 -2.40
C ILE A 94 -3.95 -16.06 -2.02
N THR A 95 -5.30 -16.08 -2.12
CA THR A 95 -6.08 -17.26 -1.81
C THR A 95 -6.00 -18.30 -2.94
N PRO A 96 -6.24 -19.60 -2.66
CA PRO A 96 -6.29 -20.63 -3.69
C PRO A 96 -7.28 -20.30 -4.81
N GLU A 97 -8.46 -19.77 -4.44
CA GLU A 97 -9.53 -19.39 -5.38
C GLU A 97 -9.08 -18.22 -6.28
N LEU A 98 -8.40 -17.23 -5.71
CA LEU A 98 -7.84 -16.12 -6.49
C LEU A 98 -6.74 -16.60 -7.45
N TRP A 99 -5.91 -17.58 -7.05
CA TRP A 99 -4.93 -18.18 -7.94
C TRP A 99 -5.59 -18.91 -9.12
N ASP A 100 -6.70 -19.60 -8.90
CA ASP A 100 -7.45 -20.29 -9.97
C ASP A 100 -8.01 -19.26 -10.97
N GLU A 101 -8.54 -18.14 -10.49
CA GLU A 101 -9.01 -17.07 -11.35
C GLU A 101 -7.85 -16.37 -12.09
N ILE A 102 -6.72 -16.12 -11.43
CA ILE A 102 -5.50 -15.57 -12.05
C ILE A 102 -5.02 -16.48 -13.18
N ALA A 103 -4.97 -17.80 -12.98
CA ALA A 103 -4.57 -18.74 -14.01
C ALA A 103 -5.46 -18.63 -15.25
N GLN A 104 -6.79 -18.56 -15.06
CA GLN A 104 -7.75 -18.42 -16.15
C GLN A 104 -7.56 -17.13 -16.94
N VAL A 105 -7.44 -15.97 -16.28
CA VAL A 105 -7.33 -14.68 -16.99
C VAL A 105 -5.98 -14.50 -17.66
N VAL A 106 -4.91 -15.09 -17.12
CA VAL A 106 -3.59 -15.10 -17.74
C VAL A 106 -3.58 -15.96 -19.02
N GLU A 107 -4.26 -17.12 -18.99
CA GLU A 107 -4.43 -17.99 -20.16
C GLU A 107 -5.29 -17.33 -21.24
N GLN A 108 -6.41 -16.72 -20.86
CA GLN A 108 -7.33 -16.02 -21.76
C GLN A 108 -6.68 -14.80 -22.43
N ASN A 109 -5.82 -14.10 -21.68
CA ASN A 109 -5.04 -12.94 -22.15
C ASN A 109 -5.87 -11.82 -22.83
N GLU A 110 -7.10 -11.59 -22.37
CA GLU A 110 -8.06 -10.65 -22.97
C GLU A 110 -7.80 -9.18 -22.56
N LYS A 111 -7.16 -8.95 -21.42
CA LYS A 111 -6.86 -7.62 -20.88
C LYS A 111 -5.37 -7.47 -20.61
N ASP A 112 -4.91 -6.25 -20.40
CA ASP A 112 -3.54 -5.97 -20.03
C ASP A 112 -3.30 -5.85 -18.54
N GLY A 113 -4.37 -5.87 -17.74
CA GLY A 113 -4.31 -5.90 -16.28
C GLY A 113 -5.65 -6.07 -15.63
N TYR A 114 -5.61 -6.39 -14.32
CA TYR A 114 -6.78 -6.69 -13.50
C TYR A 114 -6.67 -6.05 -12.14
N TYR A 115 -7.77 -5.46 -11.70
CA TYR A 115 -7.97 -5.03 -10.33
C TYR A 115 -8.29 -6.23 -9.45
N LEU A 116 -7.60 -6.33 -8.32
CA LEU A 116 -7.86 -7.27 -7.24
C LEU A 116 -8.49 -6.51 -6.07
N ASN A 117 -9.45 -7.15 -5.43
CA ASN A 117 -10.10 -6.60 -4.26
C ASN A 117 -9.43 -7.14 -2.97
N ARG A 118 -9.35 -6.32 -1.92
CA ARG A 118 -8.67 -6.66 -0.67
C ARG A 118 -9.64 -6.79 0.49
N ARG A 119 -9.53 -7.89 1.25
CA ARG A 119 -10.16 -8.03 2.57
C ARG A 119 -9.20 -7.51 3.64
N VAL A 120 -9.48 -6.36 4.19
CA VAL A 120 -8.64 -5.74 5.23
C VAL A 120 -8.96 -6.33 6.59
N PHE A 121 -7.97 -6.95 7.26
CA PHE A 121 -8.11 -7.49 8.61
C PHE A 121 -7.55 -6.54 9.65
N PHE A 122 -8.30 -6.34 10.73
CA PHE A 122 -7.89 -5.52 11.86
C PHE A 122 -8.34 -6.16 13.18
N LEU A 123 -7.44 -6.33 14.14
CA LEU A 123 -7.69 -7.07 15.38
C LEU A 123 -8.29 -8.47 15.14
N GLY A 124 -7.78 -9.18 14.12
CA GLY A 124 -8.23 -10.52 13.76
C GLY A 124 -9.61 -10.57 13.07
N LYS A 125 -10.23 -9.44 12.78
CA LYS A 125 -11.54 -9.36 12.14
C LYS A 125 -11.45 -8.70 10.78
N TRP A 126 -12.14 -9.26 9.78
CA TRP A 126 -12.35 -8.60 8.49
C TRP A 126 -13.23 -7.35 8.67
N ILE A 127 -12.70 -6.18 8.32
CA ILE A 127 -13.43 -4.92 8.29
C ILE A 127 -14.14 -4.81 6.95
N ARG A 128 -15.42 -5.18 6.96
CA ARG A 128 -16.24 -5.27 5.75
C ARG A 128 -16.95 -3.95 5.42
N HIS A 129 -17.20 -3.13 6.43
CA HIS A 129 -17.94 -1.88 6.31
C HIS A 129 -17.01 -0.66 6.44
N GLY A 130 -17.57 0.52 6.58
CA GLY A 130 -16.79 1.74 6.71
C GLY A 130 -16.07 2.17 5.43
N GLY A 131 -16.55 1.74 4.25
CA GLY A 131 -15.92 2.01 2.96
C GLY A 131 -14.57 1.32 2.76
N LYS A 132 -14.32 0.22 3.52
CA LYS A 132 -13.09 -0.59 3.43
C LYS A 132 -13.23 -1.77 2.48
N TYR A 133 -14.45 -2.07 2.07
CA TYR A 133 -14.73 -3.09 1.10
C TYR A 133 -15.88 -2.64 0.18
N PRO A 134 -15.76 -2.80 -1.16
CA PRO A 134 -14.58 -3.28 -1.88
C PRO A 134 -13.41 -2.29 -1.88
N ASP A 135 -12.16 -2.80 -1.87
CA ASP A 135 -10.93 -2.02 -1.96
C ASP A 135 -10.07 -2.49 -3.16
N TRP A 136 -10.40 -1.93 -4.32
CA TRP A 136 -9.83 -2.33 -5.60
C TRP A 136 -8.44 -1.74 -5.84
N ASN A 137 -7.47 -2.63 -6.17
CA ASN A 137 -6.12 -2.26 -6.50
C ASN A 137 -5.67 -2.97 -7.77
N LEU A 138 -5.08 -2.25 -8.71
CA LEU A 138 -4.50 -2.82 -9.92
C LEU A 138 -3.17 -3.49 -9.54
N ARG A 139 -3.19 -4.84 -9.46
CA ARG A 139 -2.07 -5.63 -8.93
C ARG A 139 -1.53 -6.64 -9.93
N LEU A 140 -2.37 -7.18 -10.82
CA LEU A 140 -1.98 -8.10 -11.89
C LEU A 140 -1.99 -7.35 -13.22
N PHE A 141 -0.84 -7.27 -13.91
CA PHE A 141 -0.76 -6.59 -15.20
C PHE A 141 0.47 -7.03 -15.99
N LYS A 142 0.47 -6.74 -17.30
CA LYS A 142 1.64 -6.97 -18.17
C LYS A 142 2.76 -6.01 -17.78
N HIS A 143 3.89 -6.54 -17.33
CA HIS A 143 4.97 -5.76 -16.73
C HIS A 143 5.56 -4.67 -17.64
N LYS A 144 5.48 -4.86 -18.95
CA LYS A 144 5.95 -3.87 -19.94
C LYS A 144 5.00 -2.68 -20.13
N LEU A 145 3.72 -2.81 -19.71
CA LEU A 145 2.68 -1.81 -19.95
C LEU A 145 2.33 -0.98 -18.72
N GLY A 146 2.38 -1.58 -17.53
CA GLY A 146 1.98 -0.91 -16.30
C GLY A 146 3.14 -0.19 -15.61
N ARG A 147 2.90 1.05 -15.15
CA ARG A 147 3.84 1.81 -14.30
C ARG A 147 3.08 2.57 -13.25
N TYR A 148 3.66 2.67 -12.06
CA TYR A 148 3.14 3.58 -11.04
C TYR A 148 3.35 5.02 -11.46
N GLU A 149 2.34 5.86 -11.26
CA GLU A 149 2.44 7.30 -11.50
C GLU A 149 3.51 7.94 -10.59
N ASN A 150 4.13 9.01 -11.05
CA ASN A 150 5.05 9.80 -10.24
C ASN A 150 4.28 10.94 -9.56
N LEU A 151 4.07 10.82 -8.25
CA LEU A 151 3.47 11.87 -7.41
C LEU A 151 4.54 12.68 -6.65
N SER A 152 5.83 12.40 -6.88
CA SER A 152 6.92 13.12 -6.22
C SER A 152 7.08 14.48 -6.88
N THR A 153 6.85 15.55 -6.11
CA THR A 153 7.21 16.92 -6.47
C THR A 153 8.32 17.42 -5.56
N GLU A 154 9.06 18.45 -5.95
CA GLU A 154 10.05 19.08 -5.06
C GLU A 154 9.42 19.59 -3.75
N ALA A 155 8.12 19.90 -3.78
CA ALA A 155 7.35 20.38 -2.63
C ALA A 155 6.88 19.26 -1.69
N VAL A 156 6.86 18.00 -2.14
CA VAL A 156 6.42 16.85 -1.32
C VAL A 156 7.60 15.93 -1.10
N PRO A 157 8.19 15.91 0.11
CA PRO A 157 9.26 14.98 0.44
C PRO A 157 8.82 13.54 0.18
N ASN A 158 9.73 12.71 -0.29
CA ASN A 158 9.47 11.29 -0.52
C ASN A 158 8.89 10.62 0.73
N THR A 159 7.82 9.85 0.54
CA THR A 159 7.18 9.03 1.60
C THR A 159 8.01 7.80 1.95
N GLY A 160 9.23 7.69 1.46
CA GLY A 160 10.08 6.52 1.55
C GLY A 160 10.36 5.91 0.17
N ASP A 161 10.89 4.73 0.19
CA ASP A 161 11.41 3.99 -0.95
C ASP A 161 10.34 3.19 -1.73
N ASN A 162 9.12 3.10 -1.21
CA ASN A 162 8.03 2.32 -1.80
C ASN A 162 6.87 3.23 -2.25
N GLU A 163 6.18 2.84 -3.32
CA GLU A 163 4.96 3.47 -3.80
C GLU A 163 3.80 3.08 -2.87
N VAL A 164 3.25 4.06 -2.13
CA VAL A 164 2.17 3.86 -1.15
C VAL A 164 0.86 4.50 -1.63
N HIS A 165 0.96 5.66 -2.25
CA HIS A 165 -0.18 6.47 -2.68
C HIS A 165 -0.28 6.58 -4.21
N GLU A 166 0.72 6.07 -4.90
CA GLU A 166 0.80 6.02 -6.35
C GLU A 166 -0.05 4.86 -6.89
N HIS A 167 -0.72 5.09 -8.00
CA HIS A 167 -1.54 4.09 -8.68
C HIS A 167 -0.84 3.62 -9.97
N VAL A 168 -1.07 2.36 -10.32
CA VAL A 168 -0.62 1.84 -11.62
C VAL A 168 -1.46 2.44 -12.73
N VAL A 169 -0.80 2.95 -13.77
CA VAL A 169 -1.41 3.44 -15.00
C VAL A 169 -1.15 2.41 -16.10
N LEU A 170 -2.21 2.05 -16.82
CA LEU A 170 -2.16 1.22 -18.02
C LEU A 170 -2.66 2.01 -19.22
N PRO A 171 -2.15 1.74 -20.43
CA PRO A 171 -2.65 2.36 -21.67
C PRO A 171 -4.05 1.86 -22.06
N SER A 172 -4.46 0.70 -21.57
CA SER A 172 -5.73 0.04 -21.88
C SER A 172 -6.63 -0.08 -20.65
N GLN A 173 -7.91 -0.44 -20.89
CA GLN A 173 -8.86 -0.68 -19.81
C GLN A 173 -8.57 -2.01 -19.10
N ALA A 174 -8.35 -1.96 -17.77
CA ALA A 174 -8.19 -3.13 -16.92
C ALA A 174 -9.53 -3.83 -16.63
N GLY A 175 -9.45 -5.14 -16.35
CA GLY A 175 -10.55 -5.95 -15.84
C GLY A 175 -10.64 -5.93 -14.31
N TYR A 176 -11.59 -6.69 -13.76
CA TYR A 176 -11.77 -6.88 -12.32
C TYR A 176 -11.88 -8.38 -12.04
N LEU A 177 -11.09 -8.86 -11.08
CA LEU A 177 -11.22 -10.23 -10.57
C LEU A 177 -12.34 -10.29 -9.52
N LYS A 178 -12.97 -11.45 -9.39
CA LYS A 178 -14.10 -11.67 -8.45
C LYS A 178 -13.59 -12.09 -7.08
N GLU A 179 -12.52 -12.89 -7.07
CA GLU A 179 -11.94 -13.41 -5.86
C GLU A 179 -11.04 -12.37 -5.17
N ASP A 180 -10.99 -12.43 -3.85
CA ASP A 180 -10.32 -11.44 -3.02
C ASP A 180 -8.95 -11.92 -2.56
N MET A 181 -8.01 -10.98 -2.44
CA MET A 181 -6.79 -11.18 -1.66
C MET A 181 -6.99 -10.78 -0.20
N LEU A 182 -6.22 -11.35 0.71
CA LEU A 182 -6.27 -10.99 2.13
C LEU A 182 -5.18 -9.96 2.42
N HIS A 183 -5.52 -8.92 3.18
CA HIS A 183 -4.58 -7.91 3.67
C HIS A 183 -4.55 -7.96 5.20
N ILE A 184 -3.49 -8.59 5.74
CA ILE A 184 -3.32 -8.89 7.17
C ILE A 184 -2.18 -8.03 7.74
N ASP A 185 -2.36 -6.73 7.65
CA ASP A 185 -1.36 -5.71 8.01
C ASP A 185 -1.29 -5.42 9.52
N PHE A 186 -2.21 -5.92 10.30
CA PHE A 186 -2.29 -5.60 11.72
C PHE A 186 -1.35 -6.49 12.55
N ARG A 187 -0.20 -5.94 12.97
CA ARG A 187 0.68 -6.56 13.99
C ARG A 187 0.15 -6.27 15.39
N ASP A 188 0.08 -4.99 15.77
CA ASP A 188 -0.44 -4.46 17.03
C ASP A 188 -0.77 -2.97 16.92
N ILE A 189 -1.38 -2.42 17.95
CA ILE A 189 -1.77 -1.01 18.00
C ILE A 189 -0.56 -0.07 17.97
N TYR A 190 0.56 -0.44 18.59
CA TYR A 190 1.78 0.37 18.60
C TYR A 190 2.30 0.59 17.18
N HIS A 191 2.46 -0.48 16.40
CA HIS A 191 2.92 -0.41 15.01
C HIS A 191 1.93 0.33 14.13
N TRP A 192 0.62 0.12 14.34
CA TRP A 192 -0.41 0.85 13.61
C TRP A 192 -0.31 2.36 13.86
N LEU A 193 -0.21 2.80 15.12
CA LEU A 193 -0.08 4.21 15.49
C LEU A 193 1.23 4.83 14.96
N ALA A 194 2.36 4.13 15.11
CA ALA A 194 3.66 4.59 14.64
C ALA A 194 3.65 4.81 13.12
N ARG A 195 3.07 3.89 12.35
CA ARG A 195 2.93 4.01 10.90
C ARG A 195 2.02 5.16 10.51
N HIS A 196 0.84 5.28 11.13
CA HIS A 196 -0.10 6.37 10.84
C HIS A 196 0.43 7.73 11.27
N ASN A 197 1.28 7.79 12.30
CA ASN A 197 2.00 9.01 12.63
C ASN A 197 2.96 9.44 11.50
N ARG A 198 3.66 8.51 10.83
CA ARG A 198 4.47 8.83 9.64
C ARG A 198 3.61 9.26 8.46
N TYR A 199 2.54 8.53 8.17
CA TYR A 199 1.62 8.86 7.08
C TYR A 199 0.96 10.23 7.26
N SER A 200 0.62 10.62 8.49
CA SER A 200 0.03 11.94 8.75
C SER A 200 0.97 13.11 8.47
N ASN A 201 2.31 12.93 8.48
CA ASN A 201 3.27 13.94 8.04
C ASN A 201 3.11 14.22 6.54
N TRP A 202 3.01 13.15 5.75
CA TRP A 202 2.83 13.26 4.30
C TRP A 202 1.45 13.83 3.95
N GLU A 203 0.37 13.30 4.55
CA GLU A 203 -0.98 13.81 4.30
C GLU A 203 -1.13 15.29 4.68
N ALA A 204 -0.53 15.74 5.78
CA ALA A 204 -0.54 17.15 6.15
C ALA A 204 0.15 18.02 5.09
N ARG A 205 1.24 17.54 4.50
CA ARG A 205 1.93 18.24 3.40
C ARG A 205 1.06 18.29 2.15
N VAL A 206 0.43 17.19 1.78
CA VAL A 206 -0.51 17.15 0.66
C VAL A 206 -1.66 18.14 0.89
N TYR A 207 -2.23 18.19 2.10
CA TYR A 207 -3.29 19.14 2.44
C TYR A 207 -2.79 20.58 2.36
N TYR A 208 -1.58 20.86 2.84
CA TYR A 208 -0.96 22.17 2.73
C TYR A 208 -0.84 22.62 1.28
N ASN A 209 -0.32 21.77 0.38
CA ASN A 209 -0.15 22.07 -1.03
C ASN A 209 -1.50 22.27 -1.74
N LEU A 210 -2.52 21.46 -1.41
CA LEU A 210 -3.87 21.63 -1.94
C LEU A 210 -4.53 22.97 -1.52
N LEU A 211 -4.24 23.43 -0.31
CA LEU A 211 -4.78 24.70 0.21
C LEU A 211 -4.01 25.93 -0.32
N SER A 212 -2.69 25.79 -0.51
CA SER A 212 -1.84 26.87 -1.04
C SER A 212 -1.87 26.99 -2.58
N GLY A 213 -2.62 26.13 -3.27
CA GLY A 213 -2.68 26.12 -4.73
C GLY A 213 -1.41 25.59 -5.43
N GLN A 214 -0.49 24.99 -4.67
CA GLN A 214 0.77 24.40 -5.16
C GLN A 214 0.63 22.93 -5.56
N ALA A 215 -0.57 22.35 -5.44
CA ALA A 215 -0.80 20.98 -5.79
C ALA A 215 -0.80 20.81 -7.31
N GLU A 216 0.17 20.11 -7.83
CA GLU A 216 0.10 19.53 -9.16
C GLU A 216 -0.83 18.32 -9.10
N ASP A 217 -1.80 18.27 -10.02
CA ASP A 217 -2.54 17.04 -10.27
C ASP A 217 -1.54 16.04 -10.91
N GLY A 218 -1.30 14.90 -10.26
CA GLY A 218 -0.51 13.82 -10.87
C GLY A 218 -1.09 13.41 -12.24
N THR A 219 -0.53 12.38 -12.86
CA THR A 219 -0.94 11.86 -14.18
C THR A 219 -2.44 11.58 -14.28
N ILE A 220 -3.10 11.25 -13.15
CA ILE A 220 -4.54 11.01 -13.04
C ILE A 220 -5.19 12.28 -12.46
N GLY A 221 -5.94 13.02 -13.27
CA GLY A 221 -6.65 14.25 -12.85
C GLY A 221 -7.81 13.99 -11.88
N ALA A 222 -8.24 15.05 -11.16
CA ALA A 222 -9.42 14.97 -10.29
C ALA A 222 -10.70 15.23 -11.11
N ASN A 223 -11.64 14.27 -11.13
CA ASN A 223 -12.91 14.38 -11.85
C ASN A 223 -14.03 13.67 -11.08
N LEU A 224 -15.13 14.39 -10.82
CA LEU A 224 -16.30 13.84 -10.11
C LEU A 224 -16.98 12.71 -10.90
N PHE A 225 -17.00 12.81 -12.22
CA PHE A 225 -17.65 11.86 -13.13
C PHE A 225 -16.68 10.83 -13.72
N GLY A 226 -15.42 10.85 -13.30
CA GLY A 226 -14.39 9.94 -13.73
C GLY A 226 -14.43 8.58 -13.02
N ASP A 227 -13.33 7.84 -13.13
CA ASP A 227 -13.14 6.57 -12.43
C ASP A 227 -13.06 6.72 -10.91
N SER A 228 -12.88 5.61 -10.19
CA SER A 228 -12.86 5.61 -8.71
C SER A 228 -11.72 6.45 -8.13
N VAL A 229 -10.56 6.49 -8.80
CA VAL A 229 -9.38 7.25 -8.35
C VAL A 229 -9.62 8.75 -8.57
N GLN A 230 -10.09 9.14 -9.75
CA GLN A 230 -10.41 10.52 -10.09
C GLN A 230 -11.46 11.12 -9.16
N ARG A 231 -12.52 10.34 -8.84
CA ARG A 231 -13.55 10.75 -7.87
C ARG A 231 -13.01 10.91 -6.45
N LYS A 232 -12.16 9.98 -5.99
CA LYS A 232 -11.49 10.10 -4.68
C LYS A 232 -10.64 11.36 -4.61
N ARG A 233 -9.89 11.71 -5.66
CA ARG A 233 -9.09 12.94 -5.75
C ARG A 233 -9.95 14.19 -5.72
N PHE A 234 -11.06 14.20 -6.44
CA PHE A 234 -12.01 15.33 -6.40
C PHE A 234 -12.60 15.52 -5.00
N LEU A 235 -13.08 14.45 -4.38
CA LEU A 235 -13.64 14.49 -3.02
C LEU A 235 -12.58 14.91 -1.99
N LYS A 236 -11.31 14.54 -2.18
CA LYS A 236 -10.21 14.97 -1.32
C LYS A 236 -10.03 16.49 -1.36
N LYS A 237 -10.14 17.14 -2.53
CA LYS A 237 -10.08 18.60 -2.66
C LYS A 237 -11.18 19.33 -1.85
N ILE A 238 -12.37 18.72 -1.75
CA ILE A 238 -13.46 19.23 -0.90
C ILE A 238 -13.16 18.94 0.57
N TRP A 239 -12.80 17.69 0.89
CA TRP A 239 -12.55 17.22 2.24
C TRP A 239 -11.54 18.08 3.01
N VAL A 240 -10.45 18.47 2.36
CA VAL A 240 -9.38 19.28 2.97
C VAL A 240 -9.91 20.60 3.55
N ARG A 241 -10.99 21.16 2.97
CA ARG A 241 -11.58 22.46 3.36
C ARG A 241 -12.66 22.35 4.44
N LEU A 242 -13.11 21.11 4.77
CA LEU A 242 -14.18 20.94 5.74
C LEU A 242 -13.68 21.21 7.19
N PRO A 243 -14.52 21.81 8.04
CA PRO A 243 -14.26 21.90 9.47
C PRO A 243 -14.54 20.57 10.17
N PHE A 244 -14.09 20.40 11.40
CA PHE A 244 -14.39 19.24 12.25
C PHE A 244 -14.11 17.87 11.63
N LYS A 245 -13.12 17.77 10.76
CA LYS A 245 -12.76 16.56 10.02
C LYS A 245 -12.67 15.28 10.86
N PRO A 246 -12.09 15.27 12.08
CA PRO A 246 -12.05 14.07 12.92
C PRO A 246 -13.44 13.53 13.26
N LEU A 247 -14.39 14.41 13.58
CA LEU A 247 -15.76 14.02 13.88
C LEU A 247 -16.47 13.53 12.62
N LEU A 248 -16.35 14.28 11.53
CA LEU A 248 -16.92 13.90 10.23
C LEU A 248 -16.37 12.56 9.73
N ARG A 249 -15.08 12.30 9.95
CA ARG A 249 -14.45 11.01 9.60
C ARG A 249 -15.06 9.86 10.38
N PHE A 250 -15.28 10.04 11.67
CA PHE A 250 -15.93 9.03 12.50
C PHE A 250 -17.38 8.79 12.08
N ILE A 251 -18.17 9.85 11.88
CA ILE A 251 -19.57 9.73 11.44
C ILE A 251 -19.65 9.05 10.08
N LEU A 252 -18.82 9.46 9.12
CA LEU A 252 -18.78 8.87 7.79
C LEU A 252 -18.49 7.36 7.84
N PHE A 253 -17.40 6.99 8.52
CA PHE A 253 -16.97 5.59 8.62
C PHE A 253 -17.96 4.75 9.43
N TYR A 254 -18.27 5.20 10.65
CA TYR A 254 -18.96 4.36 11.63
C TYR A 254 -20.48 4.32 11.43
N ILE A 255 -21.09 5.48 11.08
CA ILE A 255 -22.54 5.60 10.92
C ILE A 255 -22.94 5.46 9.46
N LEU A 256 -22.49 6.36 8.57
CA LEU A 256 -22.98 6.43 7.21
C LEU A 256 -22.52 5.24 6.34
N GLN A 257 -21.31 4.73 6.59
CA GLN A 257 -20.77 3.55 5.91
C GLN A 257 -20.93 2.27 6.74
N LEU A 258 -21.79 2.29 7.77
CA LEU A 258 -22.19 1.12 8.56
C LEU A 258 -21.04 0.42 9.28
N GLY A 259 -19.93 1.11 9.61
CA GLY A 259 -18.79 0.53 10.32
C GLY A 259 -19.13 -0.08 11.68
N PHE A 260 -20.30 0.30 12.28
CA PHE A 260 -20.80 -0.32 13.52
C PHE A 260 -21.15 -1.81 13.33
N LEU A 261 -21.45 -2.27 12.12
CA LEU A 261 -21.73 -3.68 11.85
C LEU A 261 -20.49 -4.56 12.00
N ASP A 262 -19.29 -3.99 11.96
CA ASP A 262 -18.04 -4.69 12.25
C ASP A 262 -17.77 -4.80 13.77
N GLY A 263 -18.75 -4.40 14.61
CA GLY A 263 -18.72 -4.55 16.06
C GLY A 263 -17.59 -3.75 16.69
N ARG A 264 -16.96 -4.32 17.75
CA ARG A 264 -15.91 -3.65 18.53
C ARG A 264 -14.69 -3.27 17.67
N ALA A 265 -14.29 -4.13 16.73
CA ALA A 265 -13.17 -3.85 15.82
C ALA A 265 -13.47 -2.64 14.92
N GLY A 266 -14.70 -2.57 14.36
CA GLY A 266 -15.16 -1.42 13.57
C GLY A 266 -15.19 -0.13 14.37
N TYR A 267 -15.66 -0.17 15.62
CA TYR A 267 -15.62 1.01 16.52
C TYR A 267 -14.20 1.51 16.75
N ILE A 268 -13.29 0.60 17.15
CA ILE A 268 -11.88 0.95 17.42
C ILE A 268 -11.25 1.51 16.14
N TYR A 269 -11.45 0.85 15.00
CA TYR A 269 -10.90 1.29 13.73
C TYR A 269 -11.40 2.69 13.34
N GLY A 270 -12.71 2.96 13.48
CA GLY A 270 -13.30 4.28 13.24
C GLY A 270 -12.73 5.37 14.15
N ARG A 271 -12.50 5.05 15.44
CA ARG A 271 -11.86 5.98 16.39
C ARG A 271 -10.41 6.28 16.02
N LEU A 272 -9.66 5.26 15.60
CA LEU A 272 -8.27 5.42 15.14
C LEU A 272 -8.19 6.25 13.86
N LEU A 273 -9.11 6.07 12.91
CA LEU A 273 -9.20 6.92 11.72
C LEU A 273 -9.53 8.38 12.07
N SER A 274 -10.41 8.60 13.04
CA SER A 274 -10.72 9.94 13.56
C SER A 274 -9.49 10.60 14.20
N GLN A 275 -8.73 9.84 15.00
CA GLN A 275 -7.48 10.30 15.60
C GLN A 275 -6.41 10.60 14.53
N TYR A 276 -6.30 9.78 13.51
CA TYR A 276 -5.41 10.02 12.38
C TYR A 276 -5.74 11.34 11.66
N GLU A 277 -7.02 11.62 11.41
CA GLU A 277 -7.47 12.87 10.81
C GLU A 277 -7.15 14.09 11.71
N TYR A 278 -7.24 13.92 13.05
CA TYR A 278 -6.83 14.94 14.00
C TYR A 278 -5.32 15.22 13.91
N GLN A 279 -4.48 14.17 13.85
CA GLN A 279 -3.03 14.31 13.70
C GLN A 279 -2.67 15.07 12.42
N ILE A 280 -3.33 14.76 11.29
CA ILE A 280 -3.15 15.50 10.04
C ILE A 280 -3.48 16.98 10.24
N GLY A 281 -4.60 17.29 10.91
CA GLY A 281 -5.03 18.67 11.18
C GLY A 281 -4.03 19.47 12.01
N VAL A 282 -3.47 18.87 13.06
CA VAL A 282 -2.45 19.52 13.93
C VAL A 282 -1.17 19.78 13.14
N LYS A 283 -0.69 18.80 12.36
CA LYS A 283 0.51 18.94 11.56
C LYS A 283 0.32 19.94 10.40
N LEU A 284 -0.86 20.00 9.81
CA LEU A 284 -1.22 21.01 8.84
C LEU A 284 -1.18 22.42 9.44
N TYR A 285 -1.72 22.60 10.63
CA TYR A 285 -1.65 23.87 11.36
C TYR A 285 -0.20 24.28 11.62
N GLU A 286 0.65 23.35 12.04
CA GLU A 286 2.09 23.58 12.24
C GLU A 286 2.75 24.06 10.93
N LEU A 287 2.50 23.37 9.80
CA LEU A 287 3.01 23.77 8.48
C LEU A 287 2.56 25.16 8.07
N GLN A 288 1.29 25.52 8.31
CA GLN A 288 0.76 26.84 8.01
C GLN A 288 1.40 27.95 8.88
N LYS A 289 1.61 27.64 10.17
CA LYS A 289 2.19 28.59 11.12
C LYS A 289 3.68 28.87 10.87
N PHE A 290 4.43 27.86 10.41
CA PHE A 290 5.89 27.95 10.21
C PHE A 290 6.29 27.97 8.73
N GLY A 291 5.42 28.46 7.85
CA GLY A 291 5.76 28.72 6.43
C GLY A 291 6.15 27.47 5.63
N GLY A 292 5.58 26.30 5.96
CA GLY A 292 5.86 25.06 5.23
C GLY A 292 7.13 24.33 5.66
N GLN A 293 7.88 24.84 6.62
CA GLN A 293 9.07 24.14 7.18
C GLN A 293 8.65 23.25 8.35
N LEU A 294 8.60 21.94 8.14
CA LEU A 294 8.67 20.99 9.26
C LEU A 294 10.11 20.92 9.72
N ASN A 295 10.32 20.98 11.04
CA ASN A 295 11.65 20.80 11.63
C ASN A 295 12.20 19.44 11.23
N GLN A 296 13.18 19.39 10.31
CA GLN A 296 13.82 18.16 9.83
C GLN A 296 14.76 17.53 10.89
N ASN A 297 14.78 18.04 12.11
CA ASN A 297 15.67 17.60 13.19
C ASN A 297 15.22 16.37 13.97
N THR A 298 14.23 15.62 13.50
CA THR A 298 13.99 14.29 14.04
C THR A 298 14.87 13.28 13.29
N LYS A 299 16.18 13.24 13.61
CA LYS A 299 16.94 12.00 13.49
C LYS A 299 16.14 10.93 14.24
N GLU A 300 15.84 9.81 13.58
CA GLU A 300 15.29 8.64 14.26
C GLU A 300 16.15 8.39 15.51
N PRO A 301 15.55 8.15 16.68
CA PRO A 301 16.33 7.73 17.82
C PRO A 301 17.04 6.44 17.40
N THR A 302 18.37 6.52 17.32
CA THR A 302 19.23 5.33 17.20
C THR A 302 18.77 4.37 18.29
N SER A 303 18.41 3.14 17.88
CA SER A 303 18.05 2.06 18.80
C SER A 303 19.05 2.03 19.95
N GLU A 304 18.61 2.41 21.15
CA GLU A 304 19.39 2.25 22.36
C GLU A 304 19.75 0.77 22.48
N LYS A 305 21.06 0.52 22.47
CA LYS A 305 21.61 -0.78 22.82
C LYS A 305 21.10 -1.13 24.21
N THR A 306 20.37 -2.21 24.31
CA THR A 306 19.98 -2.83 25.58
C THR A 306 21.24 -3.00 26.44
N PRO A 307 21.26 -2.54 27.69
CA PRO A 307 22.41 -2.76 28.56
C PRO A 307 22.61 -4.27 28.73
N GLN A 308 23.79 -4.75 28.40
CA GLN A 308 24.21 -6.10 28.76
C GLN A 308 24.15 -6.21 30.29
N SER A 309 23.35 -7.13 30.78
CA SER A 309 23.34 -7.53 32.19
C SER A 309 24.72 -8.09 32.52
N VAL A 310 25.45 -7.36 33.34
CA VAL A 310 26.63 -7.88 34.05
C VAL A 310 26.11 -8.69 35.24
N GLY A 311 26.47 -9.94 35.27
CA GLY A 311 26.23 -10.86 36.38
C GLY A 311 26.73 -12.23 36.05
#